data_03edeaa09cd00614addf31dae48e2983
#
_entry.id   03edeaa09cd00614addf31dae48e2983
#
_cell.length_a   1.000
_cell.length_b   1.000
_cell.length_c   1.000
_cell.angle_alpha   90.00
_cell.angle_beta   90.00
_cell.angle_gamma   90.00
#
_symmetry.space_group_name_H-M   'P 1'
#
loop_
_entity.id
_entity.type
_entity.pdbx_description
1 polymer ?
#
loop_
_entity_poly.entity_id
_entity_poly.type
_entity_poly.pdbx_seq_one_letter_code
_entity_poly.pdbx_strand_id
1 'polypeptide(L)'
;MIIAIVPLPAMQQFLDNGVLAWGLAACGLAQLSKLFVELLVHRRWRPGVLFETGGMPSSHSALVSGIAAGVGWQSGFDQPGFAVAATVAFVVMYDASGIRRAAGFTAARVNLLPAESWSAAPDQPLKESLGHSRLEVLIGSLLGPLIALPGLVFVGSPLRLAQGLGLLLG
;
A
#
# COMPACT_ATOMS: atom_id res chain seq x y z
N MET A 1 17.23 -37.63 -16.53
CA MET A 1 17.20 -37.58 -15.04
C MET A 1 16.40 -36.37 -14.64
N ILE A 2 15.12 -36.56 -14.30
CA ILE A 2 14.23 -35.47 -13.85
C ILE A 2 14.61 -35.19 -12.40
N ILE A 3 15.31 -34.08 -12.17
CA ILE A 3 15.52 -33.58 -10.80
C ILE A 3 14.15 -33.17 -10.29
N ALA A 4 13.56 -33.97 -9.41
CA ALA A 4 12.34 -33.60 -8.70
C ALA A 4 12.69 -32.35 -7.85
N ILE A 5 12.21 -31.20 -8.25
CA ILE A 5 12.31 -29.98 -7.45
C ILE A 5 11.38 -30.19 -6.25
N VAL A 6 11.96 -30.51 -5.10
CA VAL A 6 11.22 -30.58 -3.85
C VAL A 6 10.72 -29.16 -3.55
N PRO A 7 9.40 -28.92 -3.47
CA PRO A 7 8.91 -27.59 -3.17
C PRO A 7 9.39 -27.18 -1.77
N LEU A 8 9.90 -25.95 -1.66
CA LEU A 8 10.25 -25.35 -0.37
C LEU A 8 9.04 -25.39 0.57
N PRO A 9 9.23 -25.57 1.88
CA PRO A 9 8.16 -25.43 2.86
C PRO A 9 7.41 -24.09 2.65
N ALA A 10 6.10 -24.08 2.83
CA ALA A 10 5.26 -22.90 2.54
C ALA A 10 5.77 -21.61 3.19
N MET A 11 6.31 -21.70 4.42
CA MET A 11 6.90 -20.55 5.11
C MET A 11 8.13 -20.00 4.37
N GLN A 12 8.99 -20.88 3.84
CA GLN A 12 10.16 -20.44 3.06
C GLN A 12 9.74 -19.80 1.75
N GLN A 13 8.73 -20.34 1.06
CA GLN A 13 8.17 -19.71 -0.16
C GLN A 13 7.61 -18.32 0.14
N PHE A 14 6.92 -18.15 1.27
CA PHE A 14 6.40 -16.85 1.70
C PHE A 14 7.54 -15.86 1.97
N LEU A 15 8.57 -16.28 2.70
CA LEU A 15 9.73 -15.44 3.01
C LEU A 15 10.62 -15.17 1.78
N ASP A 16 10.57 -16.03 0.76
CA ASP A 16 11.27 -15.80 -0.51
C ASP A 16 10.47 -14.95 -1.51
N ASN A 17 9.26 -14.52 -1.14
CA ASN A 17 8.46 -13.64 -1.98
C ASN A 17 8.94 -12.18 -1.87
N GLY A 18 9.96 -11.83 -2.65
CA GLY A 18 10.51 -10.48 -2.69
C GLY A 18 9.50 -9.44 -3.19
N VAL A 19 8.61 -9.79 -4.13
CA VAL A 19 7.58 -8.85 -4.64
C VAL A 19 6.65 -8.41 -3.54
N LEU A 20 6.12 -9.37 -2.76
CA LEU A 20 5.26 -9.06 -1.63
C LEU A 20 5.99 -8.23 -0.56
N ALA A 21 7.21 -8.65 -0.22
CA ALA A 21 8.01 -7.98 0.80
C ALA A 21 8.29 -6.52 0.44
N TRP A 22 8.73 -6.23 -0.78
CA TRP A 22 9.03 -4.87 -1.21
C TRP A 22 7.77 -4.04 -1.49
N GLY A 23 6.66 -4.66 -1.89
CA GLY A 23 5.36 -3.99 -1.93
C GLY A 23 4.92 -3.54 -0.53
N LEU A 24 5.04 -4.40 0.47
CA LEU A 24 4.75 -4.07 1.87
C LEU A 24 5.73 -3.02 2.42
N ALA A 25 7.00 -3.10 2.07
CA ALA A 25 7.99 -2.08 2.43
C ALA A 25 7.64 -0.71 1.82
N ALA A 26 7.21 -0.67 0.57
CA ALA A 26 6.75 0.55 -0.08
C ALA A 26 5.52 1.15 0.63
N CYS A 27 4.56 0.30 1.02
CA CYS A 27 3.42 0.70 1.84
C CYS A 27 3.86 1.30 3.19
N GLY A 28 4.73 0.60 3.90
CA GLY A 28 5.23 1.03 5.21
C GLY A 28 6.00 2.35 5.13
N LEU A 29 6.90 2.49 4.15
CA LEU A 29 7.66 3.72 3.94
C LEU A 29 6.77 4.90 3.52
N ALA A 30 5.75 4.65 2.67
CA ALA A 30 4.74 5.65 2.34
C ALA A 30 3.95 6.07 3.59
N GLN A 31 3.61 5.13 4.47
CA GLN A 31 2.91 5.44 5.71
C GLN A 31 3.79 6.22 6.68
N LEU A 32 5.06 5.82 6.83
CA LEU A 32 6.04 6.54 7.66
C LEU A 32 6.32 7.94 7.14
N SER A 33 6.38 8.14 5.81
CA SER A 33 6.62 9.45 5.22
C SER A 33 5.52 10.47 5.54
N LYS A 34 4.29 10.04 5.87
CA LYS A 34 3.23 10.93 6.34
C LYS A 34 3.61 11.69 7.61
N LEU A 35 4.37 11.07 8.53
CA LEU A 35 4.90 11.78 9.71
C LEU A 35 5.81 12.94 9.33
N PHE A 36 6.67 12.73 8.33
CA PHE A 36 7.56 13.77 7.85
C PHE A 36 6.79 14.89 7.15
N VAL A 37 5.78 14.54 6.35
CA VAL A 37 4.91 15.53 5.70
C VAL A 37 4.15 16.35 6.75
N GLU A 38 3.56 15.70 7.76
CA GLU A 38 2.85 16.38 8.84
C GLU A 38 3.79 17.32 9.63
N LEU A 39 5.00 16.86 9.92
CA LEU A 39 6.00 17.66 10.61
C LEU A 39 6.51 18.85 9.79
N LEU A 40 6.82 18.63 8.50
CA LEU A 40 7.42 19.65 7.64
C LEU A 40 6.41 20.68 7.14
N VAL A 41 5.20 20.23 6.76
CA VAL A 41 4.17 21.09 6.16
C VAL A 41 3.30 21.73 7.23
N HIS A 42 2.82 20.94 8.21
CA HIS A 42 1.89 21.42 9.24
C HIS A 42 2.60 21.82 10.53
N ARG A 43 3.92 21.55 10.66
CA ARG A 43 4.75 21.79 11.87
C ARG A 43 4.15 21.18 13.13
N ARG A 44 3.50 20.02 12.99
CA ARG A 44 2.82 19.30 14.08
C ARG A 44 3.34 17.88 14.18
N TRP A 45 3.67 17.48 15.41
CA TRP A 45 3.98 16.07 15.71
C TRP A 45 2.69 15.32 16.01
N ARG A 46 2.18 14.54 15.06
CA ARG A 46 0.93 13.76 15.14
C ARG A 46 1.19 12.30 14.77
N PRO A 47 1.69 11.46 15.70
CA PRO A 47 1.92 10.05 15.41
C PRO A 47 0.64 9.29 15.04
N GLY A 48 -0.54 9.76 15.43
CA GLY A 48 -1.84 9.22 15.05
C GLY A 48 -2.06 9.16 13.53
N VAL A 49 -1.38 9.99 12.73
CA VAL A 49 -1.47 9.97 11.26
C VAL A 49 -1.08 8.61 10.65
N LEU A 50 -0.29 7.80 11.36
CA LEU A 50 0.08 6.45 10.92
C LEU A 50 -1.11 5.48 10.88
N PHE A 51 -2.17 5.76 11.61
CA PHE A 51 -3.38 4.94 11.66
C PHE A 51 -4.55 5.57 10.88
N GLU A 52 -4.35 6.75 10.30
CA GLU A 52 -5.35 7.43 9.50
C GLU A 52 -5.36 6.94 8.05
N THR A 53 -6.57 6.87 7.48
CA THR A 53 -6.79 6.44 6.08
C THR A 53 -6.88 7.65 5.16
N GLY A 54 -5.89 8.49 5.13
CA GLY A 54 -5.82 9.68 4.29
C GLY A 54 -4.41 10.26 4.32
N GLY A 55 -4.23 11.42 3.70
CA GLY A 55 -2.95 12.13 3.68
C GLY A 55 -1.96 11.62 2.63
N MET A 56 -0.95 12.42 2.39
CA MET A 56 0.05 12.22 1.35
C MET A 56 1.32 11.57 1.91
N PRO A 57 1.88 10.57 1.21
CA PRO A 57 1.38 9.88 0.02
C PRO A 57 0.39 8.76 0.34
N SER A 58 -0.36 8.25 -0.68
CA SER A 58 -1.24 7.08 -0.52
C SER A 58 -0.41 5.80 -0.36
N SER A 59 -0.44 5.22 0.83
CA SER A 59 0.26 3.96 1.13
C SER A 59 -0.34 2.75 0.40
N HIS A 60 -1.67 2.72 0.18
CA HIS A 60 -2.31 1.69 -0.61
C HIS A 60 -1.89 1.74 -2.08
N SER A 61 -1.79 2.95 -2.65
CA SER A 61 -1.31 3.12 -4.02
C SER A 61 0.15 2.67 -4.16
N ALA A 62 1.00 2.99 -3.18
CA ALA A 62 2.39 2.52 -3.16
C ALA A 62 2.48 0.99 -3.07
N LEU A 63 1.65 0.36 -2.25
CA LEU A 63 1.58 -1.09 -2.14
C LEU A 63 1.27 -1.74 -3.50
N VAL A 64 0.11 -1.39 -4.07
CA VAL A 64 -0.39 -2.09 -5.26
C VAL A 64 0.43 -1.80 -6.50
N SER A 65 0.95 -0.56 -6.66
CA SER A 65 1.83 -0.22 -7.77
C SER A 65 3.23 -0.84 -7.63
N GLY A 66 3.76 -0.93 -6.40
CA GLY A 66 5.01 -1.62 -6.11
C GLY A 66 4.91 -3.12 -6.41
N ILE A 67 3.82 -3.77 -6.00
CA ILE A 67 3.56 -5.18 -6.32
C ILE A 67 3.41 -5.36 -7.84
N ALA A 68 2.62 -4.54 -8.52
CA ALA A 68 2.45 -4.64 -9.97
C ALA A 68 3.78 -4.49 -10.71
N ALA A 69 4.59 -3.50 -10.35
CA ALA A 69 5.92 -3.33 -10.92
C ALA A 69 6.84 -4.53 -10.65
N GLY A 70 6.82 -5.07 -9.44
CA GLY A 70 7.60 -6.25 -9.07
C GLY A 70 7.19 -7.52 -9.83
N VAL A 71 5.87 -7.74 -10.00
CA VAL A 71 5.36 -8.86 -10.82
C VAL A 71 5.82 -8.71 -12.28
N GLY A 72 5.67 -7.51 -12.86
CA GLY A 72 6.12 -7.26 -14.23
C GLY A 72 7.62 -7.46 -14.38
N TRP A 73 8.41 -7.03 -13.41
CA TRP A 73 9.86 -7.20 -13.41
C TRP A 73 10.30 -8.67 -13.32
N GLN A 74 9.68 -9.47 -12.44
CA GLN A 74 10.09 -10.86 -12.22
C GLN A 74 9.51 -11.83 -13.23
N SER A 75 8.26 -11.62 -13.65
CA SER A 75 7.54 -12.58 -14.50
C SER A 75 7.44 -12.16 -15.96
N GLY A 76 7.67 -10.88 -16.26
CA GLY A 76 7.46 -10.27 -17.57
C GLY A 76 6.21 -9.40 -17.60
N PHE A 77 6.32 -8.23 -18.24
CA PHE A 77 5.20 -7.28 -18.40
C PHE A 77 4.15 -7.76 -19.41
N ASP A 78 4.46 -8.77 -20.21
CA ASP A 78 3.59 -9.44 -21.17
C ASP A 78 2.80 -10.62 -20.55
N GLN A 79 3.11 -10.98 -19.30
CA GLN A 79 2.50 -12.14 -18.64
C GLN A 79 1.14 -11.83 -18.00
N PRO A 80 0.22 -12.81 -17.97
CA PRO A 80 -1.10 -12.64 -17.36
C PRO A 80 -1.05 -12.20 -15.89
N GLY A 81 -0.02 -12.62 -15.15
CA GLY A 81 0.19 -12.21 -13.76
C GLY A 81 0.34 -10.69 -13.61
N PHE A 82 1.09 -10.06 -14.53
CA PHE A 82 1.21 -8.60 -14.55
C PHE A 82 -0.13 -7.92 -14.88
N ALA A 83 -0.87 -8.44 -15.85
CA ALA A 83 -2.18 -7.89 -16.21
C ALA A 83 -3.15 -7.91 -15.01
N VAL A 84 -3.18 -9.00 -14.23
CA VAL A 84 -3.97 -9.10 -12.99
C VAL A 84 -3.51 -8.08 -11.96
N ALA A 85 -2.20 -8.02 -11.67
CA ALA A 85 -1.64 -7.10 -10.68
C ALA A 85 -1.88 -5.63 -11.05
N ALA A 86 -1.71 -5.27 -12.33
CA ALA A 86 -1.97 -3.93 -12.86
C ALA A 86 -3.47 -3.56 -12.77
N THR A 87 -4.36 -4.50 -13.08
CA THR A 87 -5.81 -4.29 -12.95
C THR A 87 -6.20 -4.05 -11.50
N VAL A 88 -5.71 -4.85 -10.56
CA VAL A 88 -5.95 -4.66 -9.12
C VAL A 88 -5.41 -3.28 -8.68
N ALA A 89 -4.21 -2.92 -9.10
CA ALA A 89 -3.64 -1.61 -8.78
C ALA A 89 -4.52 -0.47 -9.29
N PHE A 90 -4.98 -0.55 -10.52
CA PHE A 90 -5.87 0.46 -11.12
C PHE A 90 -7.17 0.58 -10.33
N VAL A 91 -7.85 -0.53 -10.03
CA VAL A 91 -9.12 -0.54 -9.28
C VAL A 91 -8.94 0.06 -7.89
N VAL A 92 -7.89 -0.32 -7.16
CA VAL A 92 -7.62 0.22 -5.81
C VAL A 92 -7.34 1.71 -5.85
N MET A 93 -6.56 2.19 -6.82
CA MET A 93 -6.24 3.62 -6.96
C MET A 93 -7.47 4.44 -7.39
N TYR A 94 -8.30 3.88 -8.26
CA TYR A 94 -9.55 4.52 -8.68
C TYR A 94 -10.54 4.61 -7.52
N ASP A 95 -10.72 3.53 -6.74
CA ASP A 95 -11.54 3.52 -5.54
C ASP A 95 -11.05 4.57 -4.52
N ALA A 96 -9.76 4.61 -4.25
CA ALA A 96 -9.16 5.52 -3.28
C ALA A 96 -9.42 7.00 -3.61
N SER A 97 -9.30 7.39 -4.88
CA SER A 97 -9.47 8.79 -5.31
C SER A 97 -10.90 9.15 -5.71
N GLY A 98 -11.74 8.16 -5.95
CA GLY A 98 -13.14 8.31 -6.38
C GLY A 98 -14.14 7.96 -5.28
N ILE A 99 -14.47 6.68 -5.16
CA ILE A 99 -15.56 6.18 -4.32
C ILE A 99 -15.37 6.55 -2.85
N ARG A 100 -14.20 6.26 -2.28
CA ARG A 100 -13.93 6.56 -0.87
C ARG A 100 -13.93 8.06 -0.59
N ARG A 101 -13.43 8.87 -1.52
CA ARG A 101 -13.45 10.32 -1.38
C ARG A 101 -14.87 10.87 -1.44
N ALA A 102 -15.71 10.35 -2.33
CA ALA A 102 -17.12 10.70 -2.39
C ALA A 102 -17.84 10.31 -1.10
N ALA A 103 -17.57 9.12 -0.54
CA ALA A 103 -18.11 8.70 0.75
C ALA A 103 -17.74 9.65 1.89
N GLY A 104 -16.49 10.14 1.95
CA GLY A 104 -16.07 11.14 2.92
C GLY A 104 -16.84 12.46 2.80
N PHE A 105 -17.05 12.97 1.58
CA PHE A 105 -17.88 14.15 1.37
C PHE A 105 -19.34 13.93 1.72
N THR A 106 -19.88 12.73 1.48
CA THR A 106 -21.24 12.38 1.91
C THR A 106 -21.32 12.35 3.43
N ALA A 107 -20.35 11.73 4.11
CA ALA A 107 -20.28 11.72 5.57
C ALA A 107 -20.26 13.14 6.15
N ALA A 108 -19.45 14.04 5.59
CA ALA A 108 -19.39 15.44 6.03
C ALA A 108 -20.73 16.15 5.89
N ARG A 109 -21.46 15.93 4.79
CA ARG A 109 -22.80 16.52 4.60
C ARG A 109 -23.84 15.94 5.55
N VAL A 110 -23.77 14.63 5.77
CA VAL A 110 -24.70 13.93 6.68
C VAL A 110 -24.47 14.37 8.14
N ASN A 111 -23.21 14.57 8.55
CA ASN A 111 -22.89 15.07 9.89
C ASN A 111 -23.38 16.50 10.17
N LEU A 112 -23.71 17.27 9.14
CA LEU A 112 -24.30 18.62 9.27
C LEU A 112 -25.81 18.60 9.45
N LEU A 113 -26.50 17.44 9.32
CA LEU A 113 -27.93 17.34 9.51
C LEU A 113 -28.29 17.54 10.99
N PRO A 114 -29.41 18.26 11.28
CA PRO A 114 -29.90 18.43 12.64
C PRO A 114 -30.21 17.08 13.30
N ALA A 115 -30.03 16.99 14.61
CA ALA A 115 -30.30 15.77 15.39
C ALA A 115 -31.70 15.22 15.18
N GLU A 116 -32.71 16.11 14.96
CA GLU A 116 -34.10 15.77 14.72
C GLU A 116 -34.32 15.03 13.39
N SER A 117 -33.36 15.10 12.46
CA SER A 117 -33.40 14.39 11.17
C SER A 117 -33.13 12.90 11.30
N TRP A 118 -32.71 12.44 12.47
CA TRP A 118 -32.33 11.06 12.73
C TRP A 118 -33.39 10.35 13.57
N SER A 119 -33.82 9.16 13.15
CA SER A 119 -34.69 8.31 13.99
C SER A 119 -33.97 7.75 15.22
N ALA A 120 -32.66 7.60 15.13
CA ALA A 120 -31.73 7.34 16.22
C ALA A 120 -30.36 7.97 15.82
N ALA A 121 -29.96 9.01 16.56
CA ALA A 121 -28.67 9.65 16.29
C ALA A 121 -27.54 8.65 16.54
N PRO A 122 -26.58 8.54 15.63
CA PRO A 122 -25.39 7.71 15.88
C PRO A 122 -24.59 8.28 17.05
N ASP A 123 -24.06 7.42 17.92
CA ASP A 123 -23.29 7.81 19.10
C ASP A 123 -22.02 8.61 18.74
N GLN A 124 -21.56 8.48 17.51
CA GLN A 124 -20.39 9.20 17.00
C GLN A 124 -20.64 9.69 15.56
N PRO A 125 -20.07 10.86 15.18
CA PRO A 125 -20.17 11.36 13.82
C PRO A 125 -19.51 10.39 12.83
N LEU A 126 -20.03 10.36 11.61
CA LEU A 126 -19.46 9.57 10.52
C LEU A 126 -18.04 10.05 10.20
N LYS A 127 -17.15 9.12 9.87
CA LYS A 127 -15.77 9.42 9.50
C LYS A 127 -15.72 10.17 8.17
N GLU A 128 -15.28 11.43 8.19
CA GLU A 128 -15.21 12.31 7.02
C GLU A 128 -13.88 12.16 6.25
N SER A 129 -12.79 11.83 6.96
CA SER A 129 -11.45 11.69 6.39
C SER A 129 -11.28 10.35 5.66
N LEU A 130 -12.11 10.13 4.62
CA LEU A 130 -12.05 8.94 3.77
C LEU A 130 -11.52 9.28 2.38
N GLY A 131 -10.73 8.36 1.83
CA GLY A 131 -10.17 8.47 0.48
C GLY A 131 -8.98 9.42 0.39
N HIS A 132 -8.51 9.59 -0.83
CA HIS A 132 -7.32 10.35 -1.18
C HIS A 132 -7.60 11.34 -2.29
N SER A 133 -6.85 12.42 -2.37
CA SER A 133 -6.81 13.26 -3.56
C SER A 133 -6.12 12.52 -4.72
N ARG A 134 -6.38 12.93 -5.95
CA ARG A 134 -5.71 12.37 -7.13
C ARG A 134 -4.19 12.51 -7.06
N LEU A 135 -3.69 13.62 -6.48
CA LEU A 135 -2.27 13.86 -6.30
C LEU A 135 -1.64 12.89 -5.30
N GLU A 136 -2.31 12.62 -4.17
CA GLU A 136 -1.84 11.66 -3.17
C GLU A 136 -1.75 10.24 -3.74
N VAL A 137 -2.73 9.85 -4.58
CA VAL A 137 -2.72 8.57 -5.30
C VAL A 137 -1.59 8.52 -6.31
N LEU A 138 -1.39 9.58 -7.11
CA LEU A 138 -0.32 9.66 -8.09
C LEU A 138 1.06 9.56 -7.44
N ILE A 139 1.31 10.33 -6.38
CA ILE A 139 2.60 10.29 -5.66
C ILE A 139 2.82 8.89 -5.06
N GLY A 140 1.79 8.30 -4.44
CA GLY A 140 1.87 6.94 -3.93
C GLY A 140 2.17 5.92 -5.02
N SER A 141 1.52 6.02 -6.19
CA SER A 141 1.73 5.10 -7.31
C SER A 141 3.13 5.18 -7.93
N LEU A 142 3.79 6.32 -7.86
CA LEU A 142 5.19 6.47 -8.27
C LEU A 142 6.16 5.94 -7.20
N LEU A 143 5.84 6.18 -5.93
CA LEU A 143 6.68 5.76 -4.81
C LEU A 143 6.79 4.23 -4.72
N GLY A 144 5.70 3.51 -5.03
CA GLY A 144 5.67 2.06 -5.01
C GLY A 144 6.79 1.41 -5.85
N PRO A 145 6.84 1.63 -7.16
CA PRO A 145 7.90 1.12 -8.03
C PRO A 145 9.29 1.65 -7.66
N LEU A 146 9.41 2.91 -7.23
CA LEU A 146 10.69 3.51 -6.82
C LEU A 146 11.31 2.82 -5.60
N ILE A 147 10.51 2.20 -4.74
CA ILE A 147 11.01 1.43 -3.60
C ILE A 147 11.13 -0.05 -3.97
N ALA A 148 10.09 -0.61 -4.60
CA ALA A 148 10.01 -2.05 -4.82
C ALA A 148 11.06 -2.55 -5.83
N LEU A 149 11.28 -1.85 -6.94
CA LEU A 149 12.22 -2.31 -7.96
C LEU A 149 13.67 -2.29 -7.48
N PRO A 150 14.21 -1.22 -6.89
CA PRO A 150 15.56 -1.26 -6.33
C PRO A 150 15.72 -2.32 -5.24
N GLY A 151 14.73 -2.48 -4.37
CA GLY A 151 14.75 -3.50 -3.35
C GLY A 151 14.84 -4.91 -3.92
N LEU A 152 14.04 -5.22 -4.94
CA LEU A 152 14.09 -6.50 -5.65
C LEU A 152 15.43 -6.74 -6.35
N VAL A 153 15.99 -5.70 -7.00
CA VAL A 153 17.22 -5.82 -7.79
C VAL A 153 18.45 -5.96 -6.91
N PHE A 154 18.58 -5.13 -5.87
CA PHE A 154 19.80 -5.05 -5.07
C PHE A 154 19.79 -5.90 -3.81
N VAL A 155 18.62 -6.20 -3.27
CA VAL A 155 18.49 -6.94 -1.99
C VAL A 155 17.85 -8.31 -2.19
N GLY A 156 16.89 -8.42 -3.09
CA GLY A 156 16.15 -9.66 -3.33
C GLY A 156 15.02 -9.90 -2.33
N SER A 157 14.89 -11.15 -1.86
CA SER A 157 13.84 -11.54 -0.91
C SER A 157 14.31 -11.41 0.55
N PRO A 158 13.38 -11.37 1.53
CA PRO A 158 13.72 -11.44 2.95
C PRO A 158 14.53 -12.68 3.33
N LEU A 159 14.24 -13.81 2.69
CA LEU A 159 14.98 -15.05 2.92
C LEU A 159 16.44 -14.91 2.50
N ARG A 160 16.69 -14.36 1.31
CA ARG A 160 18.07 -14.11 0.80
C ARG A 160 18.81 -13.11 1.69
N LEU A 161 18.14 -12.06 2.14
CA LEU A 161 18.72 -11.09 3.07
C LEU A 161 19.13 -11.76 4.38
N ALA A 162 18.27 -12.57 4.97
CA ALA A 162 18.55 -13.27 6.22
C ALA A 162 19.71 -14.28 6.09
N GLN A 163 19.77 -14.98 4.97
CA GLN A 163 20.90 -15.89 4.65
C GLN A 163 22.21 -15.10 4.48
N GLY A 164 22.17 -13.98 3.74
CA GLY A 164 23.34 -13.12 3.56
C GLY A 164 23.90 -12.51 4.85
N LEU A 165 23.03 -12.30 5.83
CA LEU A 165 23.39 -11.82 7.17
C LEU A 165 23.80 -12.94 8.15
N GLY A 166 23.79 -14.21 7.70
CA GLY A 166 24.13 -15.36 8.55
C GLY A 166 23.08 -15.69 9.63
N LEU A 167 21.87 -15.13 9.52
CA LEU A 167 20.78 -15.35 10.47
C LEU A 167 20.07 -16.69 10.25
N LEU A 168 20.20 -17.27 9.08
CA LEU A 168 19.67 -18.58 8.71
C LEU A 168 20.80 -19.40 8.08
N LEU A 169 21.00 -20.61 8.57
CA LEU A 169 21.85 -21.61 7.92
C LEU A 169 21.18 -22.01 6.60
N GLY A 170 21.93 -21.94 5.52
CA GLY A 170 21.47 -22.26 4.16
C GLY A 170 21.17 -23.74 3.96
#